data_efe2ffc6b141a946a13c99a7e8a069e7
#
_entry.id   efe2ffc6b141a946a13c99a7e8a069e7
#
_cell.length_a   1.000
_cell.length_b   1.000
_cell.length_c   1.000
_cell.angle_alpha   90.00
_cell.angle_beta   90.00
_cell.angle_gamma   90.00
#
_symmetry.space_group_name_H-M   'P 1'
#
loop_
_entity.id
_entity.type
_entity.pdbx_description
1 polymer ?
#
loop_
_entity_poly.entity_id
_entity_poly.type
_entity_poly.pdbx_seq_one_letter_code
_entity_poly.pdbx_strand_id
1 'polypeptide(L)'
;MNEPATRIPFGDTPPTRCAFYRRVCDLPAHIDPPELGRIVVRAEHIAALVMPSALGHAVHADLRRCHRHDAVPAIGPVLAHPRSGRWTFLIRPDLPDDTALFTEMFRLDISIARPGATLALPSPTDRGEHFRRWLHLPHNPFRPSGLTVLDSLRACTARTGWLRTPATGPRP
;
A
#
# COMPACT_ATOMS: atom_id res chain seq x y z
N MET A 1 -22.31 11.01 -30.98
CA MET A 1 -20.86 11.27 -31.07
C MET A 1 -20.31 11.06 -29.67
N ASN A 2 -19.64 9.91 -29.45
CA ASN A 2 -18.95 9.66 -28.16
C ASN A 2 -17.62 10.38 -28.21
N GLU A 3 -17.46 11.42 -27.43
CA GLU A 3 -16.19 12.09 -27.20
C GLU A 3 -15.23 11.07 -26.55
N PRO A 4 -14.03 10.85 -27.08
CA PRO A 4 -13.09 9.90 -26.47
C PRO A 4 -12.75 10.41 -25.08
N ALA A 5 -13.04 9.62 -24.04
CA ALA A 5 -12.68 9.93 -22.67
C ALA A 5 -11.19 10.24 -22.62
N THR A 6 -10.83 11.51 -22.44
CA THR A 6 -9.45 11.98 -22.41
C THR A 6 -8.71 11.23 -21.29
N ARG A 7 -7.85 10.30 -21.67
CA ARG A 7 -7.04 9.51 -20.72
C ARG A 7 -6.13 10.47 -19.94
N ILE A 8 -6.38 10.60 -18.65
CA ILE A 8 -5.56 11.44 -17.78
C ILE A 8 -4.17 10.79 -17.66
N PRO A 9 -3.09 11.49 -18.07
CA PRO A 9 -1.75 10.94 -18.00
C PRO A 9 -1.29 10.77 -16.54
N PHE A 10 -0.34 9.86 -16.30
CA PHE A 10 0.21 9.61 -14.96
C PHE A 10 0.85 10.86 -14.35
N GLY A 11 1.34 11.78 -15.18
CA GLY A 11 1.93 13.05 -14.77
C GLY A 11 3.39 12.95 -14.33
N ASP A 12 4.17 13.96 -14.69
CA ASP A 12 5.62 14.10 -14.48
C ASP A 12 5.99 15.22 -13.52
N THR A 13 4.99 15.98 -13.06
CA THR A 13 5.13 16.99 -12.02
C THR A 13 4.27 16.64 -10.81
N PRO A 14 4.59 17.13 -9.58
CA PRO A 14 3.76 16.86 -8.41
C PRO A 14 2.29 17.24 -8.59
N PRO A 15 1.92 18.42 -9.17
CA PRO A 15 0.52 18.76 -9.41
C PRO A 15 -0.19 17.78 -10.38
N THR A 16 0.44 17.43 -11.50
CA THR A 16 -0.17 16.52 -12.48
C THR A 16 -0.28 15.11 -11.96
N ARG A 17 0.73 14.63 -11.21
CA ARG A 17 0.70 13.34 -10.52
C ARG A 17 -0.39 13.30 -9.44
N CYS A 18 -0.53 14.35 -8.66
CA CYS A 18 -1.57 14.49 -7.66
C CYS A 18 -2.96 14.48 -8.30
N ALA A 19 -3.13 15.16 -9.46
CA ALA A 19 -4.37 15.13 -10.23
C ALA A 19 -4.71 13.72 -10.74
N PHE A 20 -3.72 12.96 -11.20
CA PHE A 20 -3.90 11.55 -11.58
C PHE A 20 -4.38 10.71 -10.40
N TYR A 21 -3.73 10.80 -9.23
CA TYR A 21 -4.14 10.06 -8.05
C TYR A 21 -5.58 10.37 -7.64
N ARG A 22 -6.00 11.64 -7.72
CA ARG A 22 -7.38 12.04 -7.39
C ARG A 22 -8.40 11.55 -8.41
N ARG A 23 -8.15 11.77 -9.70
CA ARG A 23 -9.16 11.59 -10.76
C ARG A 23 -9.23 10.17 -11.28
N VAL A 24 -8.12 9.46 -11.32
CA VAL A 24 -8.03 8.09 -11.85
C VAL A 24 -8.08 7.06 -10.74
N CYS A 25 -7.39 7.32 -9.63
CA CYS A 25 -7.23 6.34 -8.56
C CYS A 25 -8.19 6.56 -7.38
N ASP A 26 -8.98 7.64 -7.40
CA ASP A 26 -9.85 8.02 -6.27
C ASP A 26 -9.08 8.04 -4.93
N LEU A 27 -7.87 8.57 -4.97
CA LEU A 27 -7.06 8.83 -3.79
C LEU A 27 -7.11 10.34 -3.50
N PRO A 28 -7.59 10.79 -2.34
CA PRO A 28 -7.69 12.22 -1.99
C PRO A 28 -6.31 12.81 -1.71
N ALA A 29 -5.44 12.73 -2.71
CA ALA A 29 -4.05 13.13 -2.63
C ALA A 29 -3.91 14.65 -2.65
N HIS A 30 -2.96 15.17 -1.89
CA HIS A 30 -2.55 16.58 -1.89
C HIS A 30 -1.03 16.70 -1.76
N ILE A 31 -0.52 17.89 -2.05
CA ILE A 31 0.92 18.17 -1.96
C ILE A 31 1.18 18.80 -0.60
N ASP A 32 2.04 18.17 0.20
CA ASP A 32 2.37 18.63 1.55
C ASP A 32 3.78 18.14 1.98
N PRO A 33 4.72 19.04 2.26
CA PRO A 33 4.64 20.47 2.04
C PRO A 33 4.85 20.83 0.54
N PRO A 34 4.27 21.94 0.06
CA PRO A 34 4.31 22.33 -1.36
C PRO A 34 5.73 22.48 -1.92
N GLU A 35 6.63 23.06 -1.15
CA GLU A 35 8.02 23.34 -1.55
C GLU A 35 8.85 22.07 -1.80
N LEU A 36 8.49 20.95 -1.17
CA LEU A 36 9.13 19.65 -1.38
C LEU A 36 8.45 18.84 -2.49
N GLY A 37 7.25 19.25 -2.92
CA GLY A 37 6.46 18.52 -3.90
C GLY A 37 6.07 17.11 -3.42
N ARG A 38 6.04 16.86 -2.10
CA ARG A 38 5.65 15.58 -1.52
C ARG A 38 4.15 15.37 -1.70
N ILE A 39 3.78 14.22 -2.22
CA ILE A 39 2.37 13.86 -2.36
C ILE A 39 1.97 12.96 -1.20
N VAL A 40 0.90 13.32 -0.53
CA VAL A 40 0.35 12.57 0.60
C VAL A 40 -1.14 12.35 0.44
N VAL A 41 -1.65 11.34 1.12
CA VAL A 41 -3.07 11.05 1.24
C VAL A 41 -3.41 10.79 2.70
N ARG A 42 -4.53 11.30 3.16
CA ARG A 42 -5.05 11.00 4.48
C ARG A 42 -5.91 9.73 4.41
N ALA A 43 -5.65 8.81 5.31
CA ALA A 43 -6.45 7.59 5.44
C ALA A 43 -7.82 7.96 6.05
N GLU A 44 -8.85 7.99 5.22
CA GLU A 44 -10.25 8.22 5.60
C GLU A 44 -11.13 7.16 4.92
N HIS A 45 -11.11 7.17 3.58
CA HIS A 45 -11.80 6.19 2.74
C HIS A 45 -10.87 5.07 2.24
N ILE A 46 -9.64 5.11 2.68
CA ILE A 46 -8.61 4.10 2.43
C ILE A 46 -7.95 3.73 3.75
N ALA A 47 -7.45 2.51 3.83
CA ALA A 47 -6.55 2.06 4.87
C ALA A 47 -5.27 1.49 4.25
N ALA A 48 -4.31 1.15 5.07
CA ALA A 48 -3.11 0.49 4.57
C ALA A 48 -2.53 -0.46 5.61
N LEU A 49 -1.93 -1.55 5.10
CA LEU A 49 -1.09 -2.45 5.86
C LEU A 49 0.37 -2.20 5.47
N VAL A 50 1.20 -1.85 6.44
CA VAL A 50 2.63 -1.60 6.26
C VAL A 50 3.39 -2.72 6.93
N MET A 51 4.16 -3.48 6.16
CA MET A 51 4.81 -4.71 6.63
C MET A 51 6.27 -4.80 6.14
N PRO A 52 7.11 -5.64 6.76
CA PRO A 52 8.45 -5.94 6.24
C PRO A 52 8.41 -6.44 4.80
N SER A 53 9.36 -6.03 3.97
CA SER A 53 9.37 -6.35 2.52
C SER A 53 9.36 -7.86 2.25
N ALA A 54 10.04 -8.66 3.08
CA ALA A 54 10.04 -10.12 2.94
C ALA A 54 8.63 -10.71 3.08
N LEU A 55 7.86 -10.25 4.07
CA LEU A 55 6.46 -10.64 4.24
C LEU A 55 5.59 -10.07 3.13
N GLY A 56 5.83 -8.81 2.74
CA GLY A 56 5.15 -8.18 1.62
C GLY A 56 5.30 -8.96 0.31
N HIS A 57 6.48 -9.48 0.00
CA HIS A 57 6.71 -10.37 -1.13
C HIS A 57 5.87 -11.64 -1.07
N ALA A 58 5.83 -12.30 0.10
CA ALA A 58 5.06 -13.54 0.28
C ALA A 58 3.55 -13.29 0.10
N VAL A 59 3.02 -12.24 0.72
CA VAL A 59 1.60 -11.84 0.60
C VAL A 59 1.25 -11.48 -0.83
N HIS A 60 2.09 -10.69 -1.51
CA HIS A 60 1.88 -10.33 -2.90
C HIS A 60 1.85 -11.55 -3.82
N ALA A 61 2.78 -12.50 -3.64
CA ALA A 61 2.80 -13.74 -4.42
C ALA A 61 1.56 -14.62 -4.15
N ASP A 62 1.11 -14.68 -2.90
CA ASP A 62 -0.07 -15.43 -2.50
C ASP A 62 -1.35 -14.84 -3.12
N LEU A 63 -1.56 -13.55 -3.01
CA LEU A 63 -2.68 -12.85 -3.65
C LEU A 63 -2.71 -13.07 -5.15
N ARG A 64 -1.56 -13.01 -5.84
CA ARG A 64 -1.47 -13.33 -7.27
C ARG A 64 -1.86 -14.76 -7.60
N ARG A 65 -1.51 -15.70 -6.74
CA ARG A 65 -1.80 -17.12 -6.95
C ARG A 65 -3.27 -17.42 -6.76
N CYS A 66 -3.88 -16.91 -5.68
CA CYS A 66 -5.28 -17.18 -5.33
C CYS A 66 -6.26 -16.60 -6.35
N HIS A 67 -5.88 -15.51 -7.03
CA HIS A 67 -6.76 -14.76 -7.94
C HIS A 67 -6.33 -14.84 -9.41
N ARG A 68 -5.62 -15.91 -9.81
CA ARG A 68 -5.15 -16.09 -11.20
C ARG A 68 -6.28 -16.19 -12.21
N HIS A 69 -7.46 -16.61 -11.79
CA HIS A 69 -8.62 -16.84 -12.65
C HIS A 69 -9.70 -15.77 -12.52
N ASP A 70 -9.51 -14.79 -11.64
CA ASP A 70 -10.48 -13.73 -11.45
C ASP A 70 -10.29 -12.65 -12.52
N ALA A 71 -11.40 -12.17 -13.07
CA ALA A 71 -11.43 -11.09 -14.06
C ALA A 71 -10.91 -9.74 -13.46
N VAL A 72 -10.87 -9.63 -12.13
CA VAL A 72 -10.36 -8.46 -11.41
C VAL A 72 -9.12 -8.86 -10.62
N PRO A 73 -7.98 -8.18 -10.82
CA PRO A 73 -6.78 -8.47 -10.03
C PRO A 73 -7.05 -8.21 -8.55
N ALA A 74 -6.89 -9.22 -7.69
CA ALA A 74 -7.04 -9.04 -6.24
C ALA A 74 -5.94 -8.19 -5.60
N ILE A 75 -4.92 -7.85 -6.36
CA ILE A 75 -3.81 -7.02 -5.92
C ILE A 75 -4.13 -5.57 -6.26
N GLY A 76 -4.39 -4.81 -5.22
CA GLY A 76 -4.50 -3.37 -5.29
C GLY A 76 -3.13 -2.68 -5.35
N PRO A 77 -3.11 -1.36 -5.14
CA PRO A 77 -1.89 -0.59 -5.15
C PRO A 77 -0.92 -1.03 -4.04
N VAL A 78 0.35 -1.23 -4.41
CA VAL A 78 1.42 -1.62 -3.48
C VAL A 78 2.60 -0.69 -3.65
N LEU A 79 3.08 -0.13 -2.54
CA LEU A 79 4.25 0.73 -2.47
C LEU A 79 5.43 -0.01 -1.84
N ALA A 80 6.63 0.24 -2.35
CA ALA A 80 7.86 -0.08 -1.66
C ALA A 80 8.48 1.17 -1.03
N HIS A 81 9.04 0.98 0.17
CA HIS A 81 9.85 1.96 0.89
C HIS A 81 11.27 1.39 1.06
N PRO A 82 12.14 1.52 0.07
CA PRO A 82 13.46 0.86 0.07
C PRO A 82 14.30 1.22 1.28
N ARG A 83 14.26 2.50 1.74
CA ARG A 83 15.03 2.96 2.88
C ARG A 83 14.68 2.25 4.20
N SER A 84 13.40 1.90 4.39
CA SER A 84 12.94 1.21 5.60
C SER A 84 12.76 -0.29 5.41
N GLY A 85 12.94 -0.81 4.18
CA GLY A 85 12.69 -2.21 3.88
C GLY A 85 11.23 -2.64 4.05
N ARG A 86 10.27 -1.70 3.87
CA ARG A 86 8.85 -1.98 4.11
C ARG A 86 8.03 -1.85 2.83
N TRP A 87 6.92 -2.58 2.80
CA TRP A 87 5.90 -2.46 1.76
C TRP A 87 4.59 -2.00 2.36
N THR A 88 3.84 -1.20 1.59
CA THR A 88 2.52 -0.71 1.97
C THR A 88 1.49 -1.21 0.96
N PHE A 89 0.52 -1.94 1.42
CA PHE A 89 -0.67 -2.35 0.66
C PHE A 89 -1.79 -1.37 0.95
N LEU A 90 -2.28 -0.65 -0.07
CA LEU A 90 -3.48 0.17 0.07
C LEU A 90 -4.71 -0.73 -0.04
N ILE A 91 -5.59 -0.63 0.92
CA ILE A 91 -6.76 -1.50 1.10
C ILE A 91 -8.02 -0.67 1.37
N ARG A 92 -9.18 -1.29 1.30
CA ARG A 92 -10.40 -0.72 1.83
C ARG A 92 -10.33 -0.64 3.37
N PRO A 93 -11.02 0.34 4.00
CA PRO A 93 -11.02 0.51 5.46
C PRO A 93 -12.04 -0.42 6.11
N ASP A 94 -12.00 -1.71 5.81
CA ASP A 94 -12.94 -2.74 6.26
C ASP A 94 -12.32 -3.73 7.27
N LEU A 95 -11.14 -3.38 7.81
CA LEU A 95 -10.56 -4.14 8.92
C LEU A 95 -11.29 -3.81 10.23
N PRO A 96 -11.55 -4.81 11.09
CA PRO A 96 -12.17 -4.56 12.38
C PRO A 96 -11.28 -3.70 13.29
N ASP A 97 -11.89 -2.86 14.07
CA ASP A 97 -11.22 -2.11 15.15
C ASP A 97 -11.15 -3.00 16.41
N ASP A 98 -10.26 -3.96 16.38
CA ASP A 98 -10.15 -5.02 17.39
C ASP A 98 -8.73 -5.08 17.96
N THR A 99 -8.63 -5.07 19.29
CA THR A 99 -7.37 -5.14 20.03
C THR A 99 -6.60 -6.42 19.72
N ALA A 100 -7.29 -7.55 19.52
CA ALA A 100 -6.64 -8.82 19.18
C ALA A 100 -5.94 -8.74 17.82
N LEU A 101 -6.61 -8.14 16.82
CA LEU A 101 -6.01 -7.89 15.50
C LEU A 101 -4.77 -6.99 15.63
N PHE A 102 -4.84 -5.90 16.39
CA PHE A 102 -3.68 -5.02 16.56
C PHE A 102 -2.52 -5.71 17.25
N THR A 103 -2.79 -6.54 18.24
CA THR A 103 -1.78 -7.33 18.93
C THR A 103 -1.12 -8.33 17.98
N GLU A 104 -1.91 -8.99 17.13
CA GLU A 104 -1.41 -9.90 16.09
C GLU A 104 -0.49 -9.16 15.11
N MET A 105 -0.94 -8.03 14.59
CA MET A 105 -0.16 -7.22 13.64
C MET A 105 1.13 -6.69 14.27
N PHE A 106 1.07 -6.22 15.50
CA PHE A 106 2.25 -5.74 16.21
C PHE A 106 3.33 -6.82 16.38
N ARG A 107 2.94 -8.06 16.70
CA ARG A 107 3.86 -9.21 16.80
C ARG A 107 4.54 -9.57 15.48
N LEU A 108 3.91 -9.23 14.37
CA LEU A 108 4.41 -9.46 13.01
C LEU A 108 5.19 -8.26 12.45
N ASP A 109 5.41 -7.22 13.26
CA ASP A 109 5.97 -5.94 12.82
C ASP A 109 5.16 -5.31 11.67
N ILE A 110 3.82 -5.36 11.77
CA ILE A 110 2.90 -4.77 10.82
C ILE A 110 2.18 -3.59 11.44
N SER A 111 2.12 -2.49 10.72
CA SER A 111 1.36 -1.31 11.10
C SER A 111 0.10 -1.21 10.25
N ILE A 112 -1.03 -0.91 10.89
CA ILE A 112 -2.29 -0.57 10.22
C ILE A 112 -2.42 0.95 10.20
N ALA A 113 -2.47 1.54 9.01
CA ALA A 113 -2.80 2.96 8.87
C ALA A 113 -4.31 3.14 9.06
N ARG A 114 -4.67 3.74 10.19
CA ARG A 114 -6.05 4.03 10.61
C ARG A 114 -6.55 5.36 10.03
N PRO A 115 -7.86 5.64 10.11
CA PRO A 115 -8.40 6.95 9.79
C PRO A 115 -7.62 8.07 10.47
N GLY A 116 -7.28 9.10 9.70
CA GLY A 116 -6.43 10.22 10.14
C GLY A 116 -4.94 10.04 9.90
N ALA A 117 -4.43 8.82 9.67
CA ALA A 117 -3.04 8.61 9.33
C ALA A 117 -2.68 9.23 7.98
N THR A 118 -1.47 9.76 7.86
CA THR A 118 -0.95 10.31 6.60
C THR A 118 -0.06 9.28 5.92
N LEU A 119 -0.38 8.96 4.67
CA LEU A 119 0.37 8.05 3.80
C LEU A 119 1.04 8.87 2.71
N ALA A 120 2.35 8.73 2.56
CA ALA A 120 3.08 9.40 1.50
C ALA A 120 3.10 8.52 0.24
N LEU A 121 2.70 9.10 -0.89
CA LEU A 121 2.68 8.48 -2.21
C LEU A 121 3.94 8.86 -3.01
N PRO A 122 4.34 8.05 -4.00
CA PRO A 122 5.44 8.40 -4.90
C PRO A 122 5.17 9.71 -5.64
N SER A 123 6.15 10.62 -5.58
CA SER A 123 6.13 11.90 -6.26
C SER A 123 7.18 11.95 -7.38
N PRO A 124 7.00 12.72 -8.44
CA PRO A 124 8.04 12.96 -9.44
C PRO A 124 9.32 13.61 -8.88
N THR A 125 9.24 14.23 -7.71
CA THR A 125 10.40 14.76 -6.99
C THR A 125 11.18 13.70 -6.23
N ASP A 126 10.59 12.52 -6.00
CA ASP A 126 11.24 11.39 -5.37
C ASP A 126 12.26 10.78 -6.37
N ARG A 127 13.54 11.13 -6.24
CA ARG A 127 14.60 10.67 -7.14
C ARG A 127 15.58 9.76 -6.40
N GLY A 128 16.00 8.68 -7.10
CA GLY A 128 16.98 7.72 -6.58
C GLY A 128 16.35 6.48 -5.95
N GLU A 129 17.20 5.49 -5.68
CA GLU A 129 16.79 4.13 -5.30
C GLU A 129 16.18 4.04 -3.89
N HIS A 130 16.46 5.01 -3.04
CA HIS A 130 16.00 5.01 -1.66
C HIS A 130 14.60 5.60 -1.46
N PHE A 131 14.05 6.21 -2.50
CA PHE A 131 12.72 6.80 -2.44
C PHE A 131 11.63 5.74 -2.66
N ARG A 132 10.42 6.08 -2.18
CA ARG A 132 9.25 5.22 -2.36
C ARG A 132 8.89 5.10 -3.82
N ARG A 133 8.43 3.90 -4.20
CA ARG A 133 7.99 3.62 -5.56
C ARG A 133 6.81 2.66 -5.56
N TRP A 134 6.03 2.73 -6.61
CA TRP A 134 5.01 1.73 -6.85
C TRP A 134 5.64 0.40 -7.26
N LEU A 135 5.22 -0.67 -6.60
CA LEU A 135 5.40 -2.05 -7.05
C LEU A 135 4.21 -2.46 -7.92
N HIS A 136 3.04 -2.01 -7.52
CA HIS A 136 1.81 -2.17 -8.28
C HIS A 136 1.10 -0.82 -8.33
N LEU A 137 1.18 -0.18 -9.50
CA LEU A 137 0.62 1.16 -9.72
C LEU A 137 -0.90 1.08 -9.80
N PRO A 138 -1.64 1.96 -9.11
CA PRO A 138 -3.09 2.06 -9.31
C PRO A 138 -3.41 2.64 -10.70
N HIS A 139 -4.35 2.00 -11.40
CA HIS A 139 -4.87 2.46 -12.70
C HIS A 139 -6.35 2.80 -12.66
N ASN A 140 -6.99 2.61 -11.51
CA ASN A 140 -8.41 2.80 -11.27
C ASN A 140 -8.65 2.95 -9.76
N PRO A 141 -9.89 3.16 -9.30
CA PRO A 141 -10.23 3.26 -7.88
C PRO A 141 -10.14 1.95 -7.08
N PHE A 142 -9.83 0.83 -7.71
CA PHE A 142 -9.85 -0.47 -7.05
C PHE A 142 -8.85 -0.56 -5.90
N ARG A 143 -9.33 -1.04 -4.78
CA ARG A 143 -8.56 -1.45 -3.60
C ARG A 143 -9.11 -2.77 -3.08
N PRO A 144 -8.26 -3.76 -2.76
CA PRO A 144 -8.72 -5.03 -2.20
C PRO A 144 -9.32 -4.80 -0.81
N SER A 145 -10.17 -5.72 -0.38
CA SER A 145 -10.59 -5.80 1.02
C SER A 145 -9.38 -5.97 1.92
N GLY A 146 -9.34 -5.25 3.03
CA GLY A 146 -8.34 -5.47 4.05
C GLY A 146 -8.40 -6.88 4.62
N LEU A 147 -9.59 -7.47 4.72
CA LEU A 147 -9.77 -8.86 5.15
C LEU A 147 -9.11 -9.85 4.19
N THR A 148 -9.23 -9.63 2.87
CA THR A 148 -8.58 -10.49 1.86
C THR A 148 -7.06 -10.45 2.00
N VAL A 149 -6.49 -9.27 2.21
CA VAL A 149 -5.04 -9.13 2.42
C VAL A 149 -4.62 -9.73 3.76
N LEU A 150 -5.43 -9.58 4.81
CA LEU A 150 -5.21 -10.18 6.12
C LEU A 150 -5.22 -11.71 6.07
N ASP A 151 -6.16 -12.30 5.36
CA ASP A 151 -6.22 -13.76 5.20
C ASP A 151 -4.99 -14.31 4.46
N SER A 152 -4.57 -13.63 3.39
CA SER A 152 -3.33 -13.98 2.68
C SER A 152 -2.10 -13.85 3.59
N LEU A 153 -2.04 -12.79 4.39
CA LEU A 153 -0.97 -12.58 5.37
C LEU A 153 -0.91 -13.71 6.40
N ARG A 154 -2.05 -14.08 6.99
CA ARG A 154 -2.15 -15.19 7.94
C ARG A 154 -1.72 -16.52 7.32
N ALA A 155 -2.16 -16.79 6.08
CA ALA A 155 -1.73 -17.96 5.34
C ALA A 155 -0.22 -18.01 5.11
N CYS A 156 0.40 -16.84 4.80
CA CYS A 156 1.84 -16.75 4.62
C CYS A 156 2.61 -16.96 5.93
N THR A 157 2.18 -16.35 7.03
CA THR A 157 2.85 -16.46 8.33
C THR A 157 2.74 -17.86 8.92
N ALA A 158 1.60 -18.54 8.73
CA ALA A 158 1.42 -19.93 9.15
C ALA A 158 2.37 -20.89 8.40
N ARG A 159 2.57 -20.69 7.09
CA ARG A 159 3.48 -21.53 6.27
C ARG A 159 4.94 -21.35 6.60
N THR A 160 5.37 -20.12 6.93
CA THR A 160 6.77 -19.77 7.12
C THR A 160 7.24 -19.87 8.57
N GLY A 161 6.34 -20.11 9.52
CA GLY A 161 6.69 -20.10 10.95
C GLY A 161 7.15 -18.73 11.45
N TRP A 162 6.76 -17.64 10.78
CA TRP A 162 7.18 -16.27 11.05
C TRP A 162 7.02 -15.85 12.51
N LEU A 163 6.06 -16.43 13.23
CA LEU A 163 5.84 -16.19 14.67
C LEU A 163 6.85 -16.89 15.60
N ARG A 164 7.78 -17.70 15.08
CA ARG A 164 8.69 -18.52 15.90
C ARG A 164 10.10 -17.96 16.04
N THR A 165 10.43 -16.86 15.39
CA THR A 165 11.76 -16.26 15.48
C THR A 165 11.70 -15.03 16.38
N PRO A 166 12.18 -15.10 17.64
CA PRO A 166 12.48 -13.88 18.39
C PRO A 166 13.61 -13.17 17.66
N ALA A 167 13.45 -11.86 17.45
CA ALA A 167 14.48 -11.02 16.88
C ALA A 167 15.69 -11.02 17.85
N THR A 168 16.61 -11.94 17.66
CA THR A 168 17.91 -11.95 18.33
C THR A 168 18.88 -11.25 17.38
N GLY A 169 18.86 -9.93 17.42
CA GLY A 169 19.91 -9.11 16.83
C GLY A 169 20.61 -8.35 17.92
N PRO A 170 21.96 -8.38 18.02
CA PRO A 170 22.68 -7.56 18.99
C PRO A 170 22.48 -6.09 18.57
N ARG A 171 22.05 -5.28 19.54
CA ARG A 171 22.21 -3.82 19.44
C ARG A 171 23.67 -3.48 19.70
N PRO A 172 24.27 -2.61 18.88
CA PRO A 172 25.53 -1.96 19.24
C PRO A 172 25.30 -0.93 20.35
#